data_676e79a4c05bb5ccc9f913ed7d09100e
#
_entry.id   676e79a4c05bb5ccc9f913ed7d09100e
#
_cell.length_a   1.000
_cell.length_b   1.000
_cell.length_c   1.000
_cell.angle_alpha   90.00
_cell.angle_beta   90.00
_cell.angle_gamma   90.00
#
_symmetry.space_group_name_H-M   'P 1'
#
loop_
_entity.id
_entity.type
_entity.pdbx_description
1 polymer ?
#
loop_
_entity_poly.entity_id
_entity_poly.type
_entity_poly.pdbx_seq_one_letter_code
_entity_poly.pdbx_strand_id
1 'polypeptide(L)'
;SALASKATGYPIAKVATKIAIGYTLDEITNDVTGETCACFEPALDYIVVKYPKWPFDKFVYADKSLGTQMMATGEVMAIGNNFEHAMMKAVSSIELGMDTLTLSDFEKLTTEEVIEHLHVQDSERAFCVYEALKRGVPHQTIYDITKIDWWFLDKMQHLANLELGLKNGPLTREKHLEAKHYGFLDKTILRLSGAEK
;
A
#
# COMPACT_ATOMS: atom_id res chain seq x y z
N SER A 1 12.28 -9.99 -8.48
CA SER A 1 13.06 -10.86 -7.57
C SER A 1 13.82 -10.06 -6.51
N ALA A 2 14.47 -8.92 -6.85
CA ALA A 2 15.25 -8.14 -5.88
C ALA A 2 14.43 -7.66 -4.68
N LEU A 3 13.19 -7.18 -4.89
CA LEU A 3 12.30 -6.77 -3.81
C LEU A 3 11.89 -7.95 -2.94
N ALA A 4 11.54 -9.10 -3.54
CA ALA A 4 11.18 -10.30 -2.81
C ALA A 4 12.36 -10.81 -1.95
N SER A 5 13.58 -10.78 -2.47
CA SER A 5 14.79 -11.11 -1.71
C SER A 5 15.01 -10.17 -0.53
N LYS A 6 14.80 -8.87 -0.71
CA LYS A 6 14.85 -7.89 0.41
C LYS A 6 13.75 -8.13 1.44
N ALA A 7 12.54 -8.43 0.98
CA ALA A 7 11.38 -8.63 1.86
C ALA A 7 11.53 -9.88 2.74
N THR A 8 12.08 -10.95 2.19
CA THR A 8 12.13 -12.28 2.85
C THR A 8 13.49 -12.62 3.43
N GLY A 9 14.55 -11.91 3.05
CA GLY A 9 15.93 -12.30 3.35
C GLY A 9 16.44 -13.48 2.49
N TYR A 10 15.57 -14.11 1.68
CA TYR A 10 15.92 -15.26 0.85
C TYR A 10 16.63 -14.80 -0.44
N PRO A 11 17.89 -15.24 -0.71
CA PRO A 11 18.68 -14.72 -1.82
C PRO A 11 18.33 -15.42 -3.14
N ILE A 12 17.19 -15.05 -3.72
CA ILE A 12 16.61 -15.70 -4.90
C ILE A 12 17.61 -15.80 -6.08
N ALA A 13 18.34 -14.72 -6.37
CA ALA A 13 19.32 -14.72 -7.48
C ALA A 13 20.47 -15.71 -7.25
N LYS A 14 21.01 -15.78 -6.04
CA LYS A 14 22.07 -16.72 -5.66
C LYS A 14 21.59 -18.17 -5.80
N VAL A 15 20.41 -18.48 -5.29
CA VAL A 15 19.80 -19.81 -5.40
C VAL A 15 19.55 -20.18 -6.84
N ALA A 16 18.94 -19.28 -7.63
CA ALA A 16 18.68 -19.49 -9.05
C ALA A 16 19.97 -19.75 -9.85
N THR A 17 21.06 -19.03 -9.55
CA THR A 17 22.36 -19.25 -10.18
C THR A 17 22.90 -20.65 -9.86
N LYS A 18 22.82 -21.11 -8.60
CA LYS A 18 23.25 -22.46 -8.22
C LYS A 18 22.43 -23.54 -8.93
N ILE A 19 21.09 -23.36 -9.04
CA ILE A 19 20.23 -24.27 -9.79
C ILE A 19 20.66 -24.32 -11.27
N ALA A 20 20.94 -23.17 -11.87
CA ALA A 20 21.35 -23.09 -13.29
C ALA A 20 22.65 -23.86 -13.59
N ILE A 21 23.54 -24.03 -12.60
CA ILE A 21 24.77 -24.82 -12.74
C ILE A 21 24.65 -26.27 -12.25
N GLY A 22 23.42 -26.72 -11.92
CA GLY A 22 23.11 -28.13 -11.67
C GLY A 22 22.83 -28.52 -10.24
N TYR A 23 22.86 -27.61 -9.28
CA TYR A 23 22.48 -27.93 -7.88
C TYR A 23 20.96 -28.08 -7.76
N THR A 24 20.53 -28.97 -6.87
CA THR A 24 19.13 -29.09 -6.44
C THR A 24 18.88 -28.25 -5.17
N LEU A 25 17.61 -27.96 -4.85
CA LEU A 25 17.28 -27.11 -3.69
C LEU A 25 17.71 -27.73 -2.35
N ASP A 26 17.73 -29.05 -2.26
CA ASP A 26 18.15 -29.79 -1.07
C ASP A 26 19.70 -29.78 -0.88
N GLU A 27 20.44 -29.60 -1.96
CA GLU A 27 21.91 -29.47 -1.92
C GLU A 27 22.36 -28.02 -1.58
N ILE A 28 21.49 -27.04 -1.70
CA ILE A 28 21.80 -25.64 -1.44
C ILE A 28 21.44 -25.31 0.02
N THR A 29 22.42 -24.83 0.79
CA THR A 29 22.18 -24.34 2.14
C THR A 29 21.28 -23.09 2.11
N ASN A 30 20.30 -23.02 3.01
CA ASN A 30 19.47 -21.86 3.21
C ASN A 30 20.28 -20.76 3.93
N ASP A 31 20.51 -19.64 3.25
CA ASP A 31 21.34 -18.55 3.80
C ASP A 31 20.67 -17.82 4.98
N VAL A 32 19.35 -17.95 5.17
CA VAL A 32 18.63 -17.30 6.28
C VAL A 32 18.84 -18.09 7.58
N THR A 33 18.73 -19.42 7.52
CA THR A 33 18.85 -20.28 8.70
C THR A 33 20.29 -20.74 8.94
N GLY A 34 21.09 -20.87 7.87
CA GLY A 34 22.45 -21.42 7.91
C GLY A 34 22.54 -22.95 8.11
N GLU A 35 21.44 -23.60 8.48
CA GLU A 35 21.39 -25.01 8.87
C GLU A 35 20.49 -25.86 7.98
N THR A 36 19.37 -25.27 7.46
CA THR A 36 18.42 -25.98 6.60
C THR A 36 18.80 -25.87 5.12
N CYS A 37 18.08 -26.57 4.25
CA CYS A 37 18.26 -26.46 2.81
C CYS A 37 17.37 -25.35 2.20
N ALA A 38 17.68 -24.96 0.96
CA ALA A 38 16.98 -23.88 0.27
C ALA A 38 15.53 -24.22 -0.14
N CYS A 39 15.07 -25.45 0.06
CA CYS A 39 13.68 -25.84 -0.17
C CYS A 39 12.72 -25.42 0.95
N PHE A 40 13.22 -24.92 2.09
CA PHE A 40 12.37 -24.35 3.12
C PHE A 40 11.94 -22.95 2.77
N GLU A 41 10.61 -22.73 2.71
CA GLU A 41 10.04 -21.42 2.43
C GLU A 41 10.27 -20.45 3.60
N PRO A 42 10.48 -19.15 3.33
CA PRO A 42 10.55 -18.15 4.38
C PRO A 42 9.23 -18.05 5.15
N ALA A 43 9.29 -18.08 6.49
CA ALA A 43 8.17 -17.80 7.37
C ALA A 43 8.25 -16.34 7.82
N LEU A 44 7.24 -15.52 7.46
CA LEU A 44 7.20 -14.09 7.76
C LEU A 44 6.06 -13.79 8.74
N ASP A 45 6.35 -12.98 9.76
CA ASP A 45 5.39 -12.46 10.73
C ASP A 45 5.10 -10.97 10.55
N TYR A 46 5.42 -10.43 9.37
CA TYR A 46 5.23 -9.03 8.98
C TYR A 46 4.64 -8.93 7.56
N ILE A 47 4.02 -7.80 7.28
CA ILE A 47 3.49 -7.47 5.95
C ILE A 47 4.47 -6.56 5.22
N VAL A 48 4.68 -6.84 3.93
CA VAL A 48 5.48 -5.99 3.05
C VAL A 48 4.58 -5.45 1.94
N VAL A 49 4.50 -4.12 1.86
CA VAL A 49 3.80 -3.42 0.77
C VAL A 49 4.83 -2.78 -0.15
N LYS A 50 4.76 -3.11 -1.43
CA LYS A 50 5.44 -2.39 -2.49
C LYS A 50 4.49 -1.36 -3.08
N TYR A 51 4.91 -0.09 -3.12
CA TYR A 51 4.15 0.98 -3.75
C TYR A 51 5.00 1.64 -4.84
N PRO A 52 4.55 1.71 -6.11
CA PRO A 52 5.30 2.33 -7.18
C PRO A 52 5.22 3.86 -7.10
N LYS A 53 6.27 4.53 -7.56
CA LYS A 53 6.29 5.97 -7.83
C LYS A 53 6.33 6.19 -9.32
N TRP A 54 5.34 6.86 -9.86
CA TRP A 54 5.28 7.24 -11.27
C TRP A 54 5.78 8.68 -11.44
N PRO A 55 6.66 8.95 -12.41
CA PRO A 55 7.27 10.27 -12.61
C PRO A 55 6.42 11.21 -13.48
N PHE A 56 5.09 11.12 -13.40
CA PHE A 56 4.18 11.94 -14.22
C PHE A 56 4.23 13.42 -13.89
N ASP A 57 4.73 13.79 -12.72
CA ASP A 57 5.08 15.15 -12.34
C ASP A 57 6.20 15.75 -13.22
N LYS A 58 7.11 14.89 -13.69
CA LYS A 58 8.25 15.28 -14.55
C LYS A 58 7.95 15.16 -16.03
N PHE A 59 7.04 14.28 -16.42
CA PHE A 59 6.68 13.99 -17.81
C PHE A 59 5.22 14.39 -18.08
N VAL A 60 4.96 15.68 -18.12
CA VAL A 60 3.64 16.28 -18.21
C VAL A 60 2.83 15.82 -19.44
N TYR A 61 3.52 15.47 -20.54
CA TYR A 61 2.90 14.99 -21.79
C TYR A 61 2.82 13.46 -21.89
N ALA A 62 3.23 12.73 -20.85
CA ALA A 62 3.13 11.27 -20.87
C ALA A 62 1.68 10.83 -20.65
N ASP A 63 1.29 9.76 -21.34
CA ASP A 63 0.04 9.07 -21.04
C ASP A 63 0.11 8.50 -19.63
N LYS A 64 -0.85 8.87 -18.78
CA LYS A 64 -0.95 8.42 -17.39
C LYS A 64 -1.71 7.10 -17.23
N SER A 65 -2.30 6.60 -18.32
CA SER A 65 -3.01 5.32 -18.33
C SER A 65 -2.04 4.18 -18.06
N LEU A 66 -2.36 3.33 -17.09
CA LEU A 66 -1.55 2.18 -16.70
C LEU A 66 -2.01 0.94 -17.46
N GLY A 67 -1.04 0.22 -18.03
CA GLY A 67 -1.25 -1.03 -18.75
C GLY A 67 -0.19 -2.08 -18.38
N THR A 68 0.13 -2.95 -19.32
CA THR A 68 1.14 -4.02 -19.15
C THR A 68 2.57 -3.52 -19.28
N GLN A 69 2.78 -2.30 -19.79
CA GLN A 69 4.10 -1.69 -19.92
C GLN A 69 4.55 -1.13 -18.58
N MET A 70 5.81 -1.33 -18.23
CA MET A 70 6.41 -0.75 -17.03
C MET A 70 6.62 0.75 -17.20
N MET A 71 5.99 1.58 -16.36
CA MET A 71 6.05 3.04 -16.40
C MET A 71 6.61 3.66 -15.12
N ALA A 72 6.67 2.90 -14.02
CA ALA A 72 7.23 3.38 -12.77
C ALA A 72 8.76 3.45 -12.82
N THR A 73 9.35 4.56 -12.38
CA THR A 73 10.81 4.77 -12.30
C THR A 73 11.36 4.60 -10.89
N GLY A 74 10.48 4.50 -9.89
CA GLY A 74 10.84 4.28 -8.50
C GLY A 74 9.79 3.45 -7.79
N GLU A 75 10.16 2.94 -6.63
CA GLU A 75 9.28 2.18 -5.77
C GLU A 75 9.70 2.34 -4.31
N VAL A 76 8.75 2.24 -3.41
CA VAL A 76 9.02 2.12 -1.98
C VAL A 76 8.62 0.73 -1.49
N MET A 77 9.36 0.24 -0.50
CA MET A 77 9.03 -0.98 0.23
C MET A 77 8.77 -0.59 1.69
N ALA A 78 7.56 -0.82 2.15
CA ALA A 78 7.16 -0.57 3.53
C ALA A 78 6.87 -1.88 4.24
N ILE A 79 7.35 -1.99 5.48
CA ILE A 79 7.15 -3.15 6.35
C ILE A 79 6.33 -2.71 7.55
N GLY A 80 5.29 -3.48 7.87
CA GLY A 80 4.39 -3.24 9.00
C GLY A 80 3.87 -4.54 9.61
N ASN A 81 3.28 -4.46 10.80
CA ASN A 81 2.69 -5.61 11.48
C ASN A 81 1.29 -5.97 10.92
N ASN A 82 0.69 -5.05 10.19
CA ASN A 82 -0.56 -5.24 9.48
C ASN A 82 -0.52 -4.50 8.15
N PHE A 83 -1.47 -4.82 7.26
CA PHE A 83 -1.52 -4.24 5.91
C PHE A 83 -1.77 -2.73 5.95
N GLU A 84 -2.68 -2.28 6.79
CA GLU A 84 -3.05 -0.88 6.92
C GLU A 84 -1.84 -0.02 7.29
N HIS A 85 -1.06 -0.45 8.29
CA HIS A 85 0.17 0.23 8.70
C HIS A 85 1.21 0.24 7.57
N ALA A 86 1.44 -0.90 6.92
CA ALA A 86 2.38 -0.98 5.82
C ALA A 86 1.97 -0.09 4.64
N MET A 87 0.66 -0.02 4.31
CA MET A 87 0.12 0.83 3.27
C MET A 87 0.28 2.32 3.59
N MET A 88 -0.09 2.75 4.80
CA MET A 88 0.08 4.14 5.26
C MET A 88 1.55 4.57 5.24
N LYS A 89 2.45 3.68 5.68
CA LYS A 89 3.90 3.91 5.65
C LYS A 89 4.42 4.01 4.21
N ALA A 90 3.94 3.17 3.29
CA ALA A 90 4.29 3.24 1.89
C ALA A 90 3.89 4.59 1.28
N VAL A 91 2.64 5.01 1.47
CA VAL A 91 2.10 6.26 0.93
C VAL A 91 2.87 7.48 1.49
N SER A 92 3.17 7.51 2.78
CA SER A 92 3.97 8.61 3.35
C SER A 92 5.41 8.65 2.85
N SER A 93 5.92 7.57 2.27
CA SER A 93 7.30 7.43 1.78
C SER A 93 7.47 7.68 0.28
N ILE A 94 6.40 7.81 -0.50
CA ILE A 94 6.48 8.03 -1.96
C ILE A 94 6.81 9.49 -2.35
N GLU A 95 7.03 10.37 -1.37
CA GLU A 95 7.43 11.78 -1.57
C GLU A 95 6.39 12.64 -2.32
N LEU A 96 5.11 12.30 -2.22
CA LEU A 96 4.00 13.13 -2.73
C LEU A 96 3.49 14.14 -1.67
N GLY A 97 4.14 14.23 -0.50
CA GLY A 97 3.71 15.08 0.59
C GLY A 97 2.45 14.59 1.31
N MET A 98 2.02 13.36 1.03
CA MET A 98 0.83 12.74 1.61
C MET A 98 1.15 12.04 2.92
N ASP A 99 0.23 12.09 3.85
CA ASP A 99 0.29 11.39 5.14
C ASP A 99 -0.93 10.51 5.41
N THR A 100 -1.86 10.46 4.45
CA THR A 100 -3.00 9.54 4.36
C THR A 100 -3.24 9.18 2.89
N LEU A 101 -4.18 8.28 2.64
CA LEU A 101 -4.64 7.95 1.28
C LEU A 101 -5.63 8.98 0.71
N THR A 102 -5.88 10.08 1.43
CA THR A 102 -6.76 11.15 0.95
C THR A 102 -6.02 12.06 -0.01
N LEU A 103 -6.49 12.13 -1.26
CA LEU A 103 -6.01 13.06 -2.26
C LEU A 103 -7.03 14.21 -2.40
N SER A 104 -6.57 15.45 -2.17
CA SER A 104 -7.44 16.63 -2.10
C SER A 104 -8.26 16.88 -3.35
N ASP A 105 -7.80 16.41 -4.50
CA ASP A 105 -8.51 16.62 -5.77
C ASP A 105 -9.77 15.77 -5.85
N PHE A 106 -9.76 14.55 -5.30
CA PHE A 106 -10.96 13.72 -5.21
C PHE A 106 -11.98 14.24 -4.18
N GLU A 107 -11.53 14.93 -3.13
CA GLU A 107 -12.45 15.54 -2.14
C GLU A 107 -13.34 16.63 -2.76
N LYS A 108 -12.92 17.25 -3.88
CA LYS A 108 -13.65 18.31 -4.59
C LYS A 108 -14.72 17.77 -5.55
N LEU A 109 -14.63 16.50 -5.92
CA LEU A 109 -15.54 15.85 -6.87
C LEU A 109 -16.85 15.44 -6.20
N THR A 110 -17.91 15.28 -6.99
CA THR A 110 -19.13 14.61 -6.54
C THR A 110 -18.91 13.11 -6.38
N THR A 111 -19.83 12.40 -5.72
CA THR A 111 -19.72 10.94 -5.57
C THR A 111 -19.84 10.24 -6.93
N GLU A 112 -20.67 10.74 -7.82
CA GLU A 112 -20.84 10.24 -9.18
C GLU A 112 -19.56 10.40 -10.00
N GLU A 113 -18.88 11.54 -9.90
CA GLU A 113 -17.59 11.78 -10.57
C GLU A 113 -16.49 10.86 -10.02
N VAL A 114 -16.47 10.60 -8.71
CA VAL A 114 -15.53 9.63 -8.10
C VAL A 114 -15.80 8.21 -8.63
N ILE A 115 -17.07 7.80 -8.72
CA ILE A 115 -17.43 6.49 -9.27
C ILE A 115 -17.03 6.39 -10.75
N GLU A 116 -17.24 7.44 -11.54
CA GLU A 116 -16.81 7.46 -12.94
C GLU A 116 -15.28 7.36 -13.06
N HIS A 117 -14.55 8.03 -12.17
CA HIS A 117 -13.08 7.95 -12.16
C HIS A 117 -12.53 6.56 -11.79
N LEU A 118 -13.29 5.72 -11.10
CA LEU A 118 -12.87 4.32 -10.82
C LEU A 118 -12.63 3.50 -12.11
N HIS A 119 -13.26 3.89 -13.23
CA HIS A 119 -13.02 3.25 -14.53
C HIS A 119 -11.65 3.60 -15.13
N VAL A 120 -11.01 4.67 -14.67
CA VAL A 120 -9.69 5.10 -15.14
C VAL A 120 -8.60 4.29 -14.47
N GLN A 121 -7.73 3.68 -15.26
CA GLN A 121 -6.59 2.91 -14.77
C GLN A 121 -5.33 3.77 -14.77
N ASP A 122 -5.19 4.62 -13.78
CA ASP A 122 -4.06 5.53 -13.63
C ASP A 122 -3.32 5.38 -12.29
N SER A 123 -2.32 6.22 -12.07
CA SER A 123 -1.52 6.24 -10.84
C SER A 123 -2.29 6.67 -9.59
N GLU A 124 -3.46 7.28 -9.76
CA GLU A 124 -4.27 7.85 -8.68
C GLU A 124 -5.41 6.92 -8.25
N ARG A 125 -5.60 5.80 -8.96
CA ARG A 125 -6.71 4.86 -8.74
C ARG A 125 -6.86 4.41 -7.28
N ALA A 126 -5.75 4.15 -6.57
CA ALA A 126 -5.80 3.74 -5.17
C ALA A 126 -6.41 4.83 -4.27
N PHE A 127 -6.11 6.09 -4.54
CA PHE A 127 -6.66 7.24 -3.82
C PHE A 127 -8.14 7.47 -4.17
N CYS A 128 -8.52 7.26 -5.44
CA CYS A 128 -9.91 7.30 -5.87
C CYS A 128 -10.75 6.21 -5.17
N VAL A 129 -10.24 4.98 -5.08
CA VAL A 129 -10.89 3.88 -4.33
C VAL A 129 -11.07 4.26 -2.87
N TYR A 130 -10.04 4.83 -2.25
CA TYR A 130 -10.12 5.26 -0.84
C TYR A 130 -11.18 6.34 -0.63
N GLU A 131 -11.27 7.33 -1.52
CA GLU A 131 -12.30 8.37 -1.46
C GLU A 131 -13.71 7.79 -1.66
N ALA A 132 -13.90 6.86 -2.60
CA ALA A 132 -15.17 6.17 -2.80
C ALA A 132 -15.62 5.42 -1.52
N LEU A 133 -14.69 4.73 -0.86
CA LEU A 133 -14.95 4.06 0.42
C LEU A 133 -15.32 5.03 1.54
N LYS A 134 -14.64 6.17 1.65
CA LYS A 134 -15.00 7.25 2.61
C LYS A 134 -16.43 7.76 2.42
N ARG A 135 -16.91 7.79 1.18
CA ARG A 135 -18.27 8.24 0.82
C ARG A 135 -19.32 7.13 0.96
N GLY A 136 -18.92 5.93 1.36
CA GLY A 136 -19.84 4.81 1.54
C GLY A 136 -20.28 4.14 0.23
N VAL A 137 -19.51 4.29 -0.85
CA VAL A 137 -19.76 3.52 -2.09
C VAL A 137 -19.61 2.04 -1.77
N PRO A 138 -20.61 1.19 -2.11
CA PRO A 138 -20.57 -0.23 -1.79
C PRO A 138 -19.34 -0.94 -2.38
N HIS A 139 -18.74 -1.85 -1.62
CA HIS A 139 -17.61 -2.68 -2.09
C HIS A 139 -17.93 -3.42 -3.40
N GLN A 140 -19.18 -3.89 -3.55
CA GLN A 140 -19.61 -4.56 -4.77
C GLN A 140 -19.47 -3.64 -5.99
N THR A 141 -19.87 -2.38 -5.89
CA THR A 141 -19.75 -1.39 -6.97
C THR A 141 -18.28 -1.16 -7.33
N ILE A 142 -17.42 -0.97 -6.32
CA ILE A 142 -15.99 -0.78 -6.54
C ILE A 142 -15.36 -2.02 -7.16
N TYR A 143 -15.70 -3.22 -6.64
CA TYR A 143 -15.21 -4.50 -7.18
C TYR A 143 -15.63 -4.71 -8.63
N ASP A 144 -16.90 -4.42 -8.98
CA ASP A 144 -17.41 -4.64 -10.32
C ASP A 144 -16.68 -3.77 -11.37
N ILE A 145 -16.28 -2.58 -10.99
CA ILE A 145 -15.54 -1.64 -11.84
C ILE A 145 -14.04 -1.99 -11.86
N THR A 146 -13.43 -2.17 -10.69
CA THR A 146 -11.96 -2.22 -10.55
C THR A 146 -11.38 -3.62 -10.54
N LYS A 147 -12.18 -4.63 -10.18
CA LYS A 147 -11.77 -6.00 -9.87
C LYS A 147 -10.72 -6.11 -8.76
N ILE A 148 -10.60 -5.08 -7.92
CA ILE A 148 -9.78 -5.12 -6.71
C ILE A 148 -10.45 -6.06 -5.71
N ASP A 149 -9.69 -7.04 -5.20
CA ASP A 149 -10.20 -8.04 -4.26
C ASP A 149 -10.79 -7.39 -3.00
N TRP A 150 -11.88 -7.97 -2.50
CA TRP A 150 -12.61 -7.50 -1.32
C TRP A 150 -11.74 -7.36 -0.09
N TRP A 151 -10.75 -8.23 0.07
CA TRP A 151 -9.83 -8.15 1.19
C TRP A 151 -9.10 -6.80 1.25
N PHE A 152 -8.64 -6.29 0.09
CA PHE A 152 -8.01 -4.96 0.03
C PHE A 152 -9.01 -3.84 0.27
N LEU A 153 -10.23 -3.98 -0.25
CA LEU A 153 -11.28 -3.00 -0.02
C LEU A 153 -11.67 -2.92 1.46
N ASP A 154 -11.78 -4.05 2.16
CA ASP A 154 -12.03 -4.09 3.60
C ASP A 154 -10.93 -3.39 4.40
N LYS A 155 -9.66 -3.63 4.04
CA LYS A 155 -8.51 -2.99 4.68
C LYS A 155 -8.47 -1.49 4.46
N MET A 156 -8.76 -1.04 3.25
CA MET A 156 -8.85 0.39 2.93
C MET A 156 -10.09 1.04 3.58
N GLN A 157 -11.23 0.34 3.66
CA GLN A 157 -12.42 0.81 4.38
C GLN A 157 -12.13 1.00 5.87
N HIS A 158 -11.37 0.08 6.47
CA HIS A 158 -10.94 0.22 7.87
C HIS A 158 -10.15 1.52 8.08
N LEU A 159 -9.16 1.80 7.23
CA LEU A 159 -8.41 3.07 7.27
C LEU A 159 -9.32 4.29 7.07
N ALA A 160 -10.28 4.21 6.13
CA ALA A 160 -11.24 5.28 5.90
C ALA A 160 -12.12 5.56 7.12
N ASN A 161 -12.59 4.51 7.78
CA ASN A 161 -13.38 4.62 9.02
C ASN A 161 -12.57 5.24 10.16
N LEU A 162 -11.29 4.87 10.31
CA LEU A 162 -10.40 5.49 11.29
C LEU A 162 -10.19 6.98 11.01
N GLU A 163 -9.95 7.36 9.75
CA GLU A 163 -9.80 8.76 9.36
C GLU A 163 -11.07 9.57 9.65
N LEU A 164 -12.24 9.05 9.28
CA LEU A 164 -13.53 9.68 9.58
C LEU A 164 -13.80 9.75 11.09
N GLY A 165 -13.44 8.71 11.82
CA GLY A 165 -13.55 8.67 13.27
C GLY A 165 -12.68 9.69 14.00
N LEU A 166 -11.49 10.01 13.44
CA LEU A 166 -10.63 11.08 13.94
C LEU A 166 -11.22 12.47 13.68
N LYS A 167 -11.87 12.68 12.52
CA LYS A 167 -12.54 13.95 12.17
C LYS A 167 -13.81 14.19 13.01
N ASN A 168 -14.44 13.13 13.53
CA ASN A 168 -15.71 13.18 14.22
C ASN A 168 -15.56 12.97 15.74
N GLY A 169 -15.77 14.05 16.49
CA GLY A 169 -15.76 14.06 17.95
C GLY A 169 -14.37 14.17 18.57
N PRO A 170 -14.28 14.14 19.91
CA PRO A 170 -13.04 14.40 20.63
C PRO A 170 -12.01 13.28 20.40
N LEU A 171 -10.73 13.66 20.37
CA LEU A 171 -9.61 12.73 20.36
C LEU A 171 -9.47 12.10 21.75
N THR A 172 -9.82 10.81 21.86
CA THR A 172 -9.55 10.03 23.07
C THR A 172 -8.21 9.32 22.98
N ARG A 173 -7.70 8.85 24.13
CA ARG A 173 -6.46 8.06 24.16
C ARG A 173 -6.59 6.78 23.33
N GLU A 174 -7.74 6.12 23.38
CA GLU A 174 -8.02 4.90 22.64
C GLU A 174 -7.97 5.15 21.13
N LYS A 175 -8.67 6.18 20.63
CA LYS A 175 -8.64 6.59 19.22
C LYS A 175 -7.21 6.92 18.75
N HIS A 176 -6.44 7.61 19.60
CA HIS A 176 -5.05 7.95 19.30
C HIS A 176 -4.21 6.68 19.14
N LEU A 177 -4.25 5.77 20.13
CA LEU A 177 -3.47 4.52 20.10
C LEU A 177 -3.86 3.63 18.93
N GLU A 178 -5.15 3.52 18.64
CA GLU A 178 -5.67 2.76 17.51
C GLU A 178 -5.16 3.34 16.18
N ALA A 179 -5.29 4.64 15.98
CA ALA A 179 -4.77 5.30 14.76
C ALA A 179 -3.26 5.10 14.62
N LYS A 180 -2.49 5.20 15.70
CA LYS A 180 -1.04 4.90 15.70
C LYS A 180 -0.76 3.45 15.31
N HIS A 181 -1.52 2.50 15.81
CA HIS A 181 -1.38 1.08 15.49
C HIS A 181 -1.54 0.81 13.98
N TYR A 182 -2.43 1.56 13.32
CA TYR A 182 -2.70 1.46 11.88
C TYR A 182 -1.93 2.45 11.01
N GLY A 183 -0.91 3.12 11.57
CA GLY A 183 0.09 3.86 10.80
C GLY A 183 -0.17 5.34 10.61
N PHE A 184 -1.17 5.93 11.28
CA PHE A 184 -1.34 7.38 11.29
C PHE A 184 -0.22 8.07 12.08
N LEU A 185 0.35 9.12 11.52
CA LEU A 185 1.37 9.93 12.17
C LEU A 185 0.73 10.86 13.21
N ASP A 186 1.45 11.20 14.29
CA ASP A 186 0.93 12.11 15.32
C ASP A 186 0.47 13.44 14.73
N LYS A 187 1.26 14.03 13.82
CA LYS A 187 0.88 15.26 13.10
C LYS A 187 -0.44 15.12 12.33
N THR A 188 -0.69 13.95 11.76
CA THR A 188 -1.89 13.65 11.00
C THR A 188 -3.10 13.49 11.91
N ILE A 189 -2.93 12.77 13.02
CA ILE A 189 -3.98 12.58 14.04
C ILE A 189 -4.42 13.94 14.61
N LEU A 190 -3.46 14.80 14.98
CA LEU A 190 -3.76 16.14 15.49
C LEU A 190 -4.48 17.00 14.46
N ARG A 191 -3.99 16.99 13.20
CA ARG A 191 -4.62 17.73 12.10
C ARG A 191 -6.06 17.28 11.85
N LEU A 192 -6.31 15.96 11.81
CA LEU A 192 -7.64 15.40 11.51
C LEU A 192 -8.62 15.63 12.66
N SER A 193 -8.18 15.52 13.90
CA SER A 193 -9.02 15.70 15.08
C SER A 193 -9.24 17.15 15.48
N GLY A 194 -8.47 18.10 14.90
CA GLY A 194 -8.49 19.50 15.33
C GLY A 194 -7.94 19.72 16.73
N ALA A 195 -7.26 18.73 17.32
CA ALA A 195 -6.65 18.87 18.64
C ALA A 195 -5.39 19.72 18.57
N GLU A 196 -5.21 20.59 19.54
CA GLU A 196 -3.96 21.34 19.73
C GLU A 196 -2.85 20.41 20.26
N LYS A 197 -1.59 20.82 20.00
CA LYS A 197 -0.39 20.08 20.46
C LYS A 197 -0.27 20.07 21.97
#